data_ad2dd22236ae0dd749c244a1770199a0
#
_entry.id   ad2dd22236ae0dd749c244a1770199a0
#
_cell.length_a   1.000
_cell.length_b   1.000
_cell.length_c   1.000
_cell.angle_alpha   90.00
_cell.angle_beta   90.00
_cell.angle_gamma   90.00
#
_symmetry.space_group_name_H-M   'P 1'
#
loop_
_entity.id
_entity.type
_entity.pdbx_description
1 polymer ?
#
loop_
_entity_poly.entity_id
_entity_poly.type
_entity_poly.pdbx_seq_one_letter_code
_entity_poly.pdbx_strand_id
1 'polypeptide(L)'
;MKMDIVCFVGLFGLITGCGSPVRPPLTAEASAQQALIVNAEAKAQPSARQALSTLRQMVNRGEIIPGGCWDYLNAGFDRAGIPEARRQMVFSGDAKAGPYADPATFLPGDWLYYVNHSYGDIEHSGVFVDWTDYARSEGLVLSYAGEQRNEPGRYKVYDLSHVYRITRAQ
;
A
#
# COMPACT_ATOMS: atom_id res chain seq x y z
N MET A 1 83.25 8.35 -1.01
CA MET A 1 82.29 9.30 -0.47
C MET A 1 81.01 9.14 -1.28
N LYS A 2 80.05 8.35 -0.79
CA LYS A 2 78.80 8.10 -1.45
C LYS A 2 77.73 8.83 -0.66
N MET A 3 76.94 9.59 -1.37
CA MET A 3 75.85 10.39 -0.83
C MET A 3 74.56 9.64 -1.08
N ASP A 4 73.89 9.20 -0.01
CA ASP A 4 72.61 8.52 -0.08
C ASP A 4 71.49 9.56 -0.07
N ILE A 5 70.67 9.50 -1.13
CA ILE A 5 69.50 10.36 -1.28
C ILE A 5 68.27 9.56 -0.67
N VAL A 6 67.77 10.12 0.43
CA VAL A 6 66.51 9.57 1.04
C VAL A 6 65.29 10.15 0.30
N CYS A 7 64.58 9.27 -0.34
CA CYS A 7 63.30 9.61 -1.01
C CYS A 7 62.15 9.54 0.01
N PHE A 8 61.54 10.71 0.32
CA PHE A 8 60.29 10.79 1.12
C PHE A 8 59.09 10.47 0.24
N VAL A 9 58.47 9.29 0.46
CA VAL A 9 57.20 8.95 -0.17
C VAL A 9 56.07 9.52 0.67
N GLY A 10 55.46 10.59 0.17
CA GLY A 10 54.23 11.16 0.76
C GLY A 10 53.01 10.27 0.50
N LEU A 11 52.41 9.77 1.58
CA LEU A 11 51.20 8.98 1.55
C LEU A 11 49.99 9.93 1.40
N PHE A 12 49.46 10.08 0.17
CA PHE A 12 48.18 10.75 -0.09
C PHE A 12 47.05 9.86 0.32
N GLY A 13 46.40 10.15 1.45
CA GLY A 13 45.19 9.52 1.89
C GLY A 13 44.02 9.95 1.01
N LEU A 14 43.48 9.03 0.21
CA LEU A 14 42.21 9.17 -0.51
C LEU A 14 41.06 9.10 0.50
N ILE A 15 40.47 10.24 0.83
CA ILE A 15 39.20 10.29 1.56
C ILE A 15 38.08 9.95 0.56
N THR A 16 37.66 8.68 0.49
CA THR A 16 36.47 8.27 -0.20
C THR A 16 35.27 8.72 0.61
N GLY A 17 34.70 9.88 0.28
CA GLY A 17 33.45 10.33 0.83
C GLY A 17 32.31 9.38 0.36
N CYS A 18 31.74 8.61 1.28
CA CYS A 18 30.48 7.89 1.05
C CYS A 18 29.35 8.92 0.89
N GLY A 19 29.17 9.43 -0.31
CA GLY A 19 27.97 10.18 -0.67
C GLY A 19 26.78 9.23 -0.66
N SER A 20 25.83 9.39 0.28
CA SER A 20 24.56 8.69 0.23
C SER A 20 23.87 9.04 -1.07
N PRO A 21 23.29 8.07 -1.79
CA PRO A 21 22.57 8.34 -3.04
C PRO A 21 21.40 9.29 -2.75
N VAL A 22 21.45 10.47 -3.33
CA VAL A 22 20.35 11.45 -3.24
C VAL A 22 19.18 10.86 -4.04
N ARG A 23 18.11 10.51 -3.33
CA ARG A 23 16.87 10.02 -3.95
C ARG A 23 16.28 11.15 -4.81
N PRO A 24 15.92 10.90 -6.09
CA PRO A 24 15.30 11.91 -6.91
C PRO A 24 14.00 12.41 -6.26
N PRO A 25 13.64 13.70 -6.44
CA PRO A 25 12.40 14.24 -5.91
C PRO A 25 11.20 13.50 -6.48
N LEU A 26 10.18 13.25 -5.64
CA LEU A 26 8.93 12.64 -6.07
C LEU A 26 8.22 13.57 -7.08
N THR A 27 7.51 12.97 -8.03
CA THR A 27 6.60 13.74 -8.90
C THR A 27 5.48 14.36 -8.06
N ALA A 28 4.83 15.42 -8.56
CA ALA A 28 3.70 16.04 -7.85
C ALA A 28 2.57 15.03 -7.57
N GLU A 29 2.30 14.12 -8.52
CA GLU A 29 1.30 13.06 -8.39
C GLU A 29 1.69 12.04 -7.28
N ALA A 30 2.94 11.58 -7.29
CA ALA A 30 3.44 10.67 -6.24
C ALA A 30 3.41 11.33 -4.85
N SER A 31 3.69 12.64 -4.79
CA SER A 31 3.62 13.40 -3.53
C SER A 31 2.17 13.54 -3.03
N ALA A 32 1.21 13.80 -3.93
CA ALA A 32 -0.21 13.87 -3.60
C ALA A 32 -0.74 12.51 -3.11
N GLN A 33 -0.40 11.42 -3.80
CA GLN A 33 -0.77 10.07 -3.38
C GLN A 33 -0.18 9.73 -2.00
N GLN A 34 1.09 10.06 -1.76
CA GLN A 34 1.73 9.85 -0.46
C GLN A 34 1.03 10.64 0.65
N ALA A 35 0.60 11.87 0.38
CA ALA A 35 -0.15 12.68 1.33
C ALA A 35 -1.51 12.05 1.68
N LEU A 36 -2.25 11.51 0.70
CA LEU A 36 -3.49 10.77 0.96
C LEU A 36 -3.26 9.58 1.88
N ILE A 37 -2.23 8.78 1.63
CA ILE A 37 -1.90 7.59 2.43
C ILE A 37 -1.61 7.98 3.89
N VAL A 38 -0.76 8.99 4.11
CA VAL A 38 -0.40 9.44 5.47
C VAL A 38 -1.61 10.04 6.20
N ASN A 39 -2.42 10.84 5.51
CA ASN A 39 -3.64 11.42 6.07
C ASN A 39 -4.68 10.35 6.43
N ALA A 40 -4.85 9.33 5.58
CA ALA A 40 -5.74 8.21 5.86
C ALA A 40 -5.32 7.46 7.13
N GLU A 41 -4.03 7.13 7.27
CA GLU A 41 -3.50 6.51 8.50
C GLU A 41 -3.76 7.39 9.74
N ALA A 42 -3.57 8.71 9.63
CA ALA A 42 -3.77 9.63 10.74
C ALA A 42 -5.24 9.71 11.19
N LYS A 43 -6.19 9.67 10.24
CA LYS A 43 -7.65 9.74 10.49
C LYS A 43 -8.26 8.40 10.90
N ALA A 44 -7.64 7.27 10.54
CA ALA A 44 -8.18 5.93 10.77
C ALA A 44 -8.32 5.60 12.26
N GLN A 45 -9.32 4.78 12.58
CA GLN A 45 -9.45 4.16 13.89
C GLN A 45 -8.20 3.34 14.26
N PRO A 46 -7.87 3.12 15.53
CA PRO A 46 -6.60 2.52 15.94
C PRO A 46 -6.27 1.20 15.23
N SER A 47 -7.20 0.25 15.18
CA SER A 47 -7.00 -1.04 14.49
C SER A 47 -6.82 -0.87 12.99
N ALA A 48 -7.65 -0.04 12.34
CA ALA A 48 -7.54 0.26 10.91
C ALA A 48 -6.21 0.96 10.57
N ARG A 49 -5.76 1.89 11.42
CA ARG A 49 -4.44 2.54 11.29
C ARG A 49 -3.31 1.53 11.33
N GLN A 50 -3.39 0.56 12.24
CA GLN A 50 -2.38 -0.50 12.36
C GLN A 50 -2.35 -1.37 11.11
N ALA A 51 -3.53 -1.74 10.55
CA ALA A 51 -3.62 -2.47 9.29
C ALA A 51 -2.99 -1.66 8.12
N LEU A 52 -3.39 -0.39 7.95
CA LEU A 52 -2.86 0.48 6.91
C LEU A 52 -1.34 0.63 7.00
N SER A 53 -0.81 0.90 8.21
CA SER A 53 0.63 1.04 8.44
C SER A 53 1.40 -0.25 8.13
N THR A 54 0.88 -1.40 8.57
CA THR A 54 1.49 -2.71 8.31
C THR A 54 1.52 -3.03 6.83
N LEU A 55 0.40 -2.85 6.13
CA LEU A 55 0.31 -3.07 4.68
C LEU A 55 1.23 -2.12 3.90
N ARG A 56 1.31 -0.84 4.29
CA ARG A 56 2.27 0.11 3.71
C ARG A 56 3.71 -0.33 3.89
N GLN A 57 4.06 -0.87 5.04
CA GLN A 57 5.40 -1.42 5.28
C GLN A 57 5.69 -2.63 4.37
N MET A 58 4.71 -3.52 4.15
CA MET A 58 4.84 -4.64 3.21
C MET A 58 5.10 -4.14 1.79
N VAL A 59 4.34 -3.13 1.33
CA VAL A 59 4.56 -2.49 0.03
C VAL A 59 5.98 -1.89 -0.06
N ASN A 60 6.39 -1.13 0.95
CA ASN A 60 7.70 -0.46 0.97
C ASN A 60 8.89 -1.44 0.98
N ARG A 61 8.70 -2.63 1.54
CA ARG A 61 9.69 -3.71 1.51
C ARG A 61 9.64 -4.55 0.24
N GLY A 62 8.72 -4.25 -0.67
CA GLY A 62 8.56 -5.02 -1.91
C GLY A 62 8.10 -6.46 -1.67
N GLU A 63 7.33 -6.72 -0.61
CA GLU A 63 6.93 -8.07 -0.26
C GLU A 63 5.97 -8.67 -1.28
N ILE A 64 6.24 -9.91 -1.66
CA ILE A 64 5.38 -10.76 -2.49
C ILE A 64 4.89 -11.90 -1.61
N ILE A 65 3.56 -12.06 -1.54
CA ILE A 65 2.91 -13.11 -0.75
C ILE A 65 2.35 -14.15 -1.72
N PRO A 66 2.57 -15.45 -1.49
CA PRO A 66 1.93 -16.51 -2.27
C PRO A 66 0.41 -16.36 -2.28
N GLY A 67 -0.21 -16.54 -3.46
CA GLY A 67 -1.64 -16.43 -3.63
C GLY A 67 -2.10 -15.12 -4.30
N GLY A 68 -3.32 -14.69 -3.99
CA GLY A 68 -4.00 -13.57 -4.62
C GLY A 68 -4.11 -12.31 -3.75
N CYS A 69 -5.02 -11.42 -4.18
CA CYS A 69 -5.30 -10.19 -3.46
C CYS A 69 -5.76 -10.44 -2.02
N TRP A 70 -6.58 -11.47 -1.82
CA TRP A 70 -7.06 -11.85 -0.50
C TRP A 70 -5.92 -12.28 0.44
N ASP A 71 -5.01 -13.12 -0.04
CA ASP A 71 -3.91 -13.68 0.76
C ASP A 71 -2.97 -12.58 1.24
N TYR A 72 -2.66 -11.61 0.37
CA TYR A 72 -1.81 -10.48 0.71
C TYR A 72 -2.43 -9.61 1.82
N LEU A 73 -3.70 -9.28 1.68
CA LEU A 73 -4.40 -8.47 2.67
C LEU A 73 -4.58 -9.23 3.98
N ASN A 74 -4.92 -10.52 3.91
CA ASN A 74 -5.04 -11.38 5.08
C ASN A 74 -3.74 -11.41 5.88
N ALA A 75 -2.60 -11.64 5.22
CA ALA A 75 -1.29 -11.61 5.86
C ALA A 75 -0.99 -10.24 6.51
N GLY A 76 -1.38 -9.13 5.87
CA GLY A 76 -1.22 -7.80 6.42
C GLY A 76 -2.05 -7.56 7.68
N PHE A 77 -3.32 -7.95 7.66
CA PHE A 77 -4.21 -7.84 8.82
C PHE A 77 -3.77 -8.74 9.98
N ASP A 78 -3.37 -9.99 9.71
CA ASP A 78 -2.89 -10.90 10.74
C ASP A 78 -1.60 -10.36 11.41
N ARG A 79 -0.67 -9.83 10.63
CA ARG A 79 0.57 -9.18 11.12
C ARG A 79 0.28 -7.91 11.92
N ALA A 80 -0.81 -7.22 11.60
CA ALA A 80 -1.29 -6.06 12.34
C ALA A 80 -2.01 -6.46 13.66
N GLY A 81 -2.08 -7.76 14.00
CA GLY A 81 -2.78 -8.25 15.17
C GLY A 81 -4.31 -8.22 15.04
N ILE A 82 -4.81 -8.27 13.80
CA ILE A 82 -6.24 -8.24 13.47
C ILE A 82 -6.63 -9.55 12.76
N PRO A 83 -6.66 -10.67 13.48
CA PRO A 83 -7.12 -11.95 12.93
C PRO A 83 -8.60 -11.87 12.52
N GLU A 84 -9.09 -12.86 11.79
CA GLU A 84 -10.47 -12.88 11.27
C GLU A 84 -11.52 -12.58 12.35
N ALA A 85 -11.35 -13.11 13.56
CA ALA A 85 -12.25 -12.88 14.69
C ALA A 85 -12.34 -11.40 15.14
N ARG A 86 -11.41 -10.55 14.73
CA ARG A 86 -11.38 -9.09 14.98
C ARG A 86 -11.75 -8.29 13.74
N ARG A 87 -12.42 -8.90 12.77
CA ARG A 87 -12.87 -8.26 11.54
C ARG A 87 -14.39 -8.35 11.46
N GLN A 88 -15.03 -7.21 11.57
CA GLN A 88 -16.49 -7.12 11.49
C GLN A 88 -16.93 -6.97 10.03
N MET A 89 -17.89 -7.75 9.60
CA MET A 89 -18.61 -7.51 8.35
C MET A 89 -19.54 -6.31 8.54
N VAL A 90 -19.29 -5.23 7.79
CA VAL A 90 -20.07 -3.98 7.82
C VAL A 90 -21.17 -4.00 6.77
N PHE A 91 -20.88 -4.59 5.61
CA PHE A 91 -21.81 -4.70 4.49
C PHE A 91 -21.57 -5.99 3.72
N SER A 92 -22.64 -6.60 3.22
CA SER A 92 -22.58 -7.78 2.36
C SER A 92 -23.70 -7.75 1.33
N GLY A 93 -23.32 -7.86 0.06
CA GLY A 93 -24.16 -8.03 -1.10
C GLY A 93 -23.57 -9.09 -2.02
N ASP A 94 -23.99 -9.09 -3.27
CA ASP A 94 -23.52 -10.00 -4.32
C ASP A 94 -22.77 -9.23 -5.41
N ALA A 95 -21.68 -9.80 -5.94
CA ALA A 95 -20.84 -9.13 -6.94
C ALA A 95 -21.57 -8.81 -8.24
N LYS A 96 -22.56 -9.63 -8.64
CA LYS A 96 -23.30 -9.47 -9.91
C LYS A 96 -24.63 -8.76 -9.74
N ALA A 97 -25.32 -9.02 -8.62
CA ALA A 97 -26.69 -8.58 -8.41
C ALA A 97 -26.80 -7.44 -7.38
N GLY A 98 -25.74 -7.14 -6.63
CA GLY A 98 -25.80 -6.19 -5.52
C GLY A 98 -26.59 -6.76 -4.32
N PRO A 99 -27.16 -5.92 -3.43
CA PRO A 99 -26.93 -4.47 -3.45
C PRO A 99 -25.45 -4.11 -3.27
N TYR A 100 -25.08 -2.88 -3.70
CA TYR A 100 -23.74 -2.34 -3.49
C TYR A 100 -23.74 -1.37 -2.33
N ALA A 101 -22.58 -1.27 -1.67
CA ALA A 101 -22.42 -0.43 -0.49
C ALA A 101 -22.51 1.06 -0.83
N ASP A 102 -23.16 1.84 0.04
CA ASP A 102 -23.16 3.28 -0.05
C ASP A 102 -21.72 3.81 0.19
N PRO A 103 -21.15 4.60 -0.76
CA PRO A 103 -19.84 5.21 -0.60
C PRO A 103 -19.64 5.99 0.71
N ALA A 104 -20.72 6.56 1.28
CA ALA A 104 -20.67 7.27 2.56
C ALA A 104 -20.32 6.38 3.76
N THR A 105 -20.39 5.05 3.61
CA THR A 105 -20.08 4.11 4.70
C THR A 105 -18.59 3.75 4.78
N PHE A 106 -17.79 4.09 3.76
CA PHE A 106 -16.39 3.69 3.67
C PHE A 106 -15.53 4.49 4.64
N LEU A 107 -14.68 3.79 5.39
CA LEU A 107 -13.69 4.40 6.27
C LEU A 107 -12.27 3.95 5.88
N PRO A 108 -11.26 4.81 6.07
CA PRO A 108 -9.88 4.41 5.84
C PRO A 108 -9.51 3.14 6.61
N GLY A 109 -8.95 2.15 5.90
CA GLY A 109 -8.61 0.84 6.44
C GLY A 109 -9.69 -0.23 6.29
N ASP A 110 -10.84 0.08 5.71
CA ASP A 110 -11.84 -0.92 5.34
C ASP A 110 -11.29 -1.85 4.26
N TRP A 111 -11.46 -3.14 4.45
CA TRP A 111 -11.17 -4.14 3.43
C TRP A 111 -12.41 -4.29 2.55
N LEU A 112 -12.28 -3.82 1.30
CA LEU A 112 -13.34 -3.81 0.30
C LEU A 112 -13.22 -5.03 -0.63
N TYR A 113 -14.39 -5.57 -1.01
CA TYR A 113 -14.54 -6.51 -2.12
C TYR A 113 -15.40 -5.82 -3.18
N TYR A 114 -14.91 -5.74 -4.40
CA TYR A 114 -15.50 -4.94 -5.46
C TYR A 114 -15.31 -5.56 -6.84
N VAL A 115 -16.16 -5.16 -7.78
CA VAL A 115 -15.99 -5.48 -9.20
C VAL A 115 -14.99 -4.53 -9.82
N ASN A 116 -13.91 -5.07 -10.39
CA ASN A 116 -12.87 -4.28 -11.02
C ASN A 116 -13.18 -4.03 -12.50
N HIS A 117 -13.90 -2.95 -12.78
CA HIS A 117 -14.29 -2.55 -14.14
C HIS A 117 -13.09 -2.24 -15.05
N SER A 118 -11.96 -1.83 -14.49
CA SER A 118 -10.74 -1.56 -15.28
C SER A 118 -10.02 -2.82 -15.76
N TYR A 119 -10.50 -4.01 -15.36
CA TYR A 119 -9.87 -5.28 -15.71
C TYR A 119 -10.92 -6.40 -15.92
N GLY A 120 -11.83 -6.18 -16.88
CA GLY A 120 -12.77 -7.21 -17.32
C GLY A 120 -13.82 -7.64 -16.28
N ASP A 121 -14.23 -6.73 -15.42
CA ASP A 121 -15.28 -6.94 -14.40
C ASP A 121 -15.00 -8.12 -13.44
N ILE A 122 -13.73 -8.41 -13.18
CA ILE A 122 -13.38 -9.46 -12.24
C ILE A 122 -13.59 -9.01 -10.78
N GLU A 123 -13.91 -9.96 -9.92
CA GLU A 123 -13.93 -9.72 -8.49
C GLU A 123 -12.51 -9.45 -7.97
N HIS A 124 -12.39 -8.41 -7.17
CA HIS A 124 -11.11 -8.02 -6.58
C HIS A 124 -11.30 -7.57 -5.14
N SER A 125 -10.19 -7.49 -4.40
CA SER A 125 -10.23 -6.92 -3.07
C SER A 125 -9.03 -5.99 -2.82
N GLY A 126 -9.23 -5.02 -1.93
CA GLY A 126 -8.23 -4.05 -1.55
C GLY A 126 -8.59 -3.32 -0.27
N VAL A 127 -7.67 -2.59 0.29
CA VAL A 127 -7.90 -1.78 1.48
C VAL A 127 -8.10 -0.32 1.08
N PHE A 128 -9.23 0.24 1.46
CA PHE A 128 -9.60 1.62 1.18
C PHE A 128 -8.67 2.59 1.92
N VAL A 129 -8.18 3.58 1.20
CA VAL A 129 -7.31 4.64 1.75
C VAL A 129 -8.11 5.93 1.90
N ASP A 130 -8.52 6.53 0.78
CA ASP A 130 -9.32 7.76 0.76
C ASP A 130 -9.93 7.95 -0.63
N TRP A 131 -10.92 8.83 -0.74
CA TRP A 131 -11.49 9.23 -2.02
C TRP A 131 -10.52 10.13 -2.79
N THR A 132 -10.39 9.88 -4.09
CA THR A 132 -9.72 10.78 -5.04
C THR A 132 -10.75 11.64 -5.79
N ASP A 133 -11.93 11.07 -6.09
CA ASP A 133 -13.09 11.76 -6.60
C ASP A 133 -14.37 11.06 -6.09
N TYR A 134 -14.95 11.62 -5.02
CA TYR A 134 -16.14 11.06 -4.38
C TYR A 134 -17.36 11.03 -5.32
N ALA A 135 -17.54 12.10 -6.14
CA ALA A 135 -18.68 12.18 -7.05
C ALA A 135 -18.65 11.11 -8.15
N ARG A 136 -17.46 10.62 -8.50
CA ARG A 136 -17.25 9.57 -9.49
C ARG A 136 -17.04 8.18 -8.86
N SER A 137 -17.16 8.09 -7.55
CA SER A 137 -16.84 6.86 -6.80
C SER A 137 -15.39 6.36 -7.02
N GLU A 138 -14.46 7.27 -7.33
CA GLU A 138 -13.05 6.93 -7.50
C GLU A 138 -12.30 7.03 -6.18
N GLY A 139 -11.73 5.92 -5.71
CA GLY A 139 -11.00 5.83 -4.46
C GLY A 139 -9.60 5.24 -4.60
N LEU A 140 -8.66 5.76 -3.81
CA LEU A 140 -7.33 5.19 -3.66
C LEU A 140 -7.42 3.93 -2.80
N VAL A 141 -6.93 2.82 -3.33
CA VAL A 141 -6.99 1.50 -2.70
C VAL A 141 -5.61 0.87 -2.72
N LEU A 142 -5.19 0.27 -1.61
CA LEU A 142 -4.06 -0.65 -1.59
C LEU A 142 -4.55 -2.02 -2.04
N SER A 143 -3.99 -2.55 -3.12
CA SER A 143 -4.36 -3.82 -3.71
C SER A 143 -3.13 -4.64 -4.12
N TYR A 144 -3.33 -5.95 -4.34
CA TYR A 144 -2.30 -6.88 -4.78
C TYR A 144 -2.78 -7.67 -5.99
N ALA A 145 -1.98 -7.73 -7.03
CA ALA A 145 -2.36 -8.38 -8.30
C ALA A 145 -2.12 -9.90 -8.33
N GLY A 146 -1.60 -10.47 -7.22
CA GLY A 146 -1.24 -11.88 -7.10
C GLY A 146 0.23 -12.15 -7.36
N GLU A 147 0.73 -13.26 -6.79
CA GLU A 147 2.14 -13.68 -6.86
C GLU A 147 2.64 -13.85 -8.32
N GLN A 148 1.76 -14.27 -9.23
CA GLN A 148 2.07 -14.48 -10.65
C GLN A 148 2.57 -13.22 -11.36
N ARG A 149 2.25 -12.04 -10.84
CA ARG A 149 2.74 -10.76 -11.36
C ARG A 149 4.15 -10.43 -10.92
N ASN A 150 4.64 -11.10 -9.87
CA ASN A 150 5.94 -10.83 -9.25
C ASN A 150 6.14 -9.35 -8.89
N GLU A 151 5.04 -8.70 -8.47
CA GLU A 151 4.98 -7.30 -8.05
C GLU A 151 4.42 -7.22 -6.63
N PRO A 152 4.94 -6.34 -5.76
CA PRO A 152 4.37 -6.14 -4.42
C PRO A 152 2.96 -5.53 -4.49
N GLY A 153 2.31 -5.42 -3.34
CA GLY A 153 1.10 -4.61 -3.21
C GLY A 153 1.35 -3.18 -3.69
N ARG A 154 0.30 -2.54 -4.19
CA ARG A 154 0.39 -1.19 -4.77
C ARG A 154 -0.85 -0.36 -4.46
N TYR A 155 -0.68 0.94 -4.45
CA TYR A 155 -1.75 1.91 -4.38
C TYR A 155 -2.22 2.26 -5.79
N LYS A 156 -3.52 2.14 -6.04
CA LYS A 156 -4.14 2.46 -7.32
C LYS A 156 -5.54 3.04 -7.10
N VAL A 157 -5.97 3.94 -7.97
CA VAL A 157 -7.34 4.44 -8.00
C VAL A 157 -8.23 3.42 -8.71
N TYR A 158 -9.36 3.11 -8.08
CA TYR A 158 -10.39 2.22 -8.63
C TYR A 158 -11.75 2.90 -8.59
N ASP A 159 -12.62 2.53 -9.53
CA ASP A 159 -14.04 2.75 -9.43
C ASP A 159 -14.61 1.81 -8.35
N LEU A 160 -15.17 2.40 -7.32
CA LEU A 160 -15.73 1.72 -6.14
C LEU A 160 -17.26 1.76 -6.12
N SER A 161 -17.91 2.04 -7.24
CA SER A 161 -19.39 2.03 -7.36
C SER A 161 -20.00 0.66 -7.11
N HIS A 162 -19.23 -0.41 -7.34
CA HIS A 162 -19.69 -1.80 -7.20
C HIS A 162 -18.94 -2.54 -6.08
N VAL A 163 -18.84 -1.91 -4.90
CA VAL A 163 -18.37 -2.57 -3.68
C VAL A 163 -19.52 -3.41 -3.11
N TYR A 164 -19.36 -4.74 -3.08
CA TYR A 164 -20.38 -5.68 -2.63
C TYR A 164 -20.12 -6.25 -1.23
N ARG A 165 -18.93 -6.02 -0.64
CA ARG A 165 -18.64 -6.41 0.75
C ARG A 165 -17.64 -5.46 1.37
N ILE A 166 -17.87 -5.15 2.64
CA ILE A 166 -16.95 -4.36 3.48
C ILE A 166 -16.67 -5.12 4.76
N THR A 167 -15.39 -5.31 5.07
CA THR A 167 -14.91 -5.85 6.34
C THR A 167 -14.06 -4.80 7.04
N ARG A 168 -14.32 -4.55 8.32
CA ARG A 168 -13.67 -3.50 9.12
C ARG A 168 -12.92 -4.09 10.30
N ALA A 169 -11.70 -3.61 10.55
CA ALA A 169 -10.89 -3.93 11.73
C ALA A 169 -11.55 -3.42 13.03
N GLN A 170 -11.53 -4.24 14.08
CA GLN A 170 -12.05 -3.94 15.43
C GLN A 170 -10.92 -3.87 16.47
#